data_fc4c7ec3cbf641f578a5f9052b638a96
#
_entry.id   fc4c7ec3cbf641f578a5f9052b638a96
#
_cell.length_a   1.000
_cell.length_b   1.000
_cell.length_c   1.000
_cell.angle_alpha   90.00
_cell.angle_beta   90.00
_cell.angle_gamma   90.00
#
_symmetry.space_group_name_H-M   'P 1'
#
loop_
_entity.id
_entity.type
_entity.pdbx_description
1 polymer ?
#
loop_
_entity_poly.entity_id
_entity_poly.type
_entity_poly.pdbx_seq_one_letter_code
_entity_poly.pdbx_strand_id
1 'polypeptide(L)'
;MDSEFPDEDVMTTDEGSHYRWKLYFDGATNAIGSGIGAVLVSPKGQQTPIAVKLGFDCTNNMTEYEACIVGLQAALEFGAHKLEVFGDSLLIVSQTNGEWQAQDPKLIPYQRYISQLVSKFKYITFTYTPRAHNHFANALATLASLIKLTEGDDMRPLRIETQDIPVYCVCVEECMNVKAEIDNRPWYYDIKRFVQSREYPQQATENEKKYISRMAFQFFLNGKIMYKRTHDATLLRYVDAEEANHLIQEMQAGLMGAHANGPFLAKKIMRAGYYWLTMESDCIKHV
;
A
#
# COMPACT_ATOMS: atom_id res chain seq x y z
N MET A 1 1.77 68.79 -12.03
CA MET A 1 2.59 68.13 -10.97
C MET A 1 1.85 66.93 -10.55
N ASP A 2 2.06 65.87 -11.31
CA ASP A 2 1.45 64.54 -11.04
C ASP A 2 2.43 63.75 -10.18
N SER A 3 2.01 63.45 -8.96
CA SER A 3 2.77 62.56 -8.09
C SER A 3 2.30 61.13 -8.32
N GLU A 4 3.09 60.39 -9.08
CA GLU A 4 3.00 58.92 -9.15
C GLU A 4 3.32 58.33 -7.78
N PHE A 5 2.39 57.57 -7.23
CA PHE A 5 2.65 56.69 -6.11
C PHE A 5 3.32 55.42 -6.64
N PRO A 6 4.39 54.91 -5.98
CA PRO A 6 4.98 53.65 -6.38
C PRO A 6 3.99 52.50 -6.12
N ASP A 7 3.87 51.62 -7.10
CA ASP A 7 3.14 50.35 -7.00
C ASP A 7 3.62 49.57 -5.76
N GLU A 8 2.72 49.30 -4.84
CA GLU A 8 2.92 48.32 -3.78
C GLU A 8 3.06 46.94 -4.41
N ASP A 9 4.29 46.44 -4.44
CA ASP A 9 4.55 45.02 -4.68
C ASP A 9 3.74 44.19 -3.68
N VAL A 10 2.63 43.65 -4.15
CA VAL A 10 1.87 42.64 -3.41
C VAL A 10 2.76 41.40 -3.28
N MET A 11 3.52 41.37 -2.18
CA MET A 11 4.12 40.11 -1.71
C MET A 11 3.01 39.12 -1.47
N THR A 12 2.77 38.25 -2.45
CA THR A 12 2.01 37.01 -2.23
C THR A 12 2.85 36.15 -1.30
N THR A 13 2.67 36.37 0.00
CA THR A 13 3.14 35.41 1.00
C THR A 13 2.47 34.09 0.72
N ASP A 14 3.27 33.09 0.42
CA ASP A 14 2.85 31.69 0.23
C ASP A 14 2.35 31.11 1.58
N GLU A 15 1.19 31.57 2.01
CA GLU A 15 0.52 31.11 3.24
C GLU A 15 0.13 29.61 3.18
N GLY A 16 0.31 28.95 2.03
CA GLY A 16 0.00 27.55 1.82
C GLY A 16 1.04 26.56 2.35
N SER A 17 2.28 27.01 2.58
CA SER A 17 3.41 26.13 2.94
C SER A 17 3.32 25.57 4.36
N HIS A 18 2.75 26.33 5.32
CA HIS A 18 2.68 25.94 6.73
C HIS A 18 1.70 24.82 7.06
N TYR A 19 0.83 24.38 6.11
CA TYR A 19 -0.18 23.36 6.33
C TYR A 19 0.06 22.08 5.54
N ARG A 20 1.26 21.88 4.99
CA ARG A 20 1.59 20.71 4.18
C ARG A 20 2.36 19.69 5.00
N TRP A 21 2.02 18.43 4.80
CA TRP A 21 2.81 17.31 5.27
C TRP A 21 4.02 17.11 4.37
N LYS A 22 5.09 16.57 4.92
CA LYS A 22 6.27 16.18 4.14
C LYS A 22 6.54 14.71 4.33
N LEU A 23 6.89 14.04 3.24
CA LEU A 23 7.26 12.64 3.23
C LEU A 23 8.67 12.51 2.65
N TYR A 24 9.56 11.88 3.39
CA TYR A 24 10.88 11.46 2.93
C TYR A 24 10.87 9.95 2.83
N PHE A 25 11.38 9.38 1.72
CA PHE A 25 11.43 7.93 1.53
C PHE A 25 12.75 7.48 0.92
N ASP A 26 13.16 6.26 1.21
CA ASP A 26 14.34 5.60 0.64
C ASP A 26 14.21 4.08 0.69
N GLY A 27 14.84 3.40 -0.26
CA GLY A 27 14.94 1.95 -0.34
C GLY A 27 16.40 1.49 -0.24
N ALA A 28 16.66 0.42 0.51
CA ALA A 28 17.99 -0.17 0.62
C ALA A 28 17.96 -1.66 0.31
N THR A 29 18.86 -2.09 -0.60
CA THR A 29 19.07 -3.51 -0.94
C THR A 29 20.53 -3.86 -0.76
N ASN A 30 20.81 -4.96 -0.06
CA ASN A 30 22.15 -5.48 0.16
C ASN A 30 22.15 -7.02 0.19
N ALA A 31 23.31 -7.64 0.44
CA ALA A 31 23.44 -9.09 0.48
C ALA A 31 22.64 -9.79 1.59
N ILE A 32 22.21 -9.06 2.62
CA ILE A 32 21.45 -9.59 3.77
C ILE A 32 19.94 -9.52 3.50
N GLY A 33 19.50 -8.54 2.69
CA GLY A 33 18.12 -8.38 2.33
C GLY A 33 17.76 -6.97 1.89
N SER A 34 16.47 -6.73 1.75
CA SER A 34 15.91 -5.45 1.32
C SER A 34 15.09 -4.83 2.44
N GLY A 35 15.15 -3.52 2.55
CA GLY A 35 14.40 -2.75 3.54
C GLY A 35 14.01 -1.39 3.00
N ILE A 36 12.96 -0.83 3.55
CA ILE A 36 12.47 0.50 3.22
C ILE A 36 12.42 1.37 4.46
N GLY A 37 12.60 2.66 4.25
CA GLY A 37 12.49 3.69 5.27
C GLY A 37 11.66 4.86 4.74
N ALA A 38 10.75 5.35 5.57
CA ALA A 38 10.02 6.57 5.30
C ALA A 38 9.90 7.42 6.56
N VAL A 39 9.80 8.73 6.39
CA VAL A 39 9.58 9.67 7.49
C VAL A 39 8.47 10.62 7.09
N LEU A 40 7.37 10.55 7.78
CA LEU A 40 6.25 11.45 7.61
C LEU A 40 6.35 12.59 8.61
N VAL A 41 6.38 13.83 8.13
CA VAL A 41 6.48 15.03 8.96
C VAL A 41 5.18 15.82 8.90
N SER A 42 4.52 15.99 10.03
CA SER A 42 3.28 16.76 10.12
C SER A 42 3.56 18.27 9.96
N PRO A 43 2.54 19.10 9.66
CA PRO A 43 2.67 20.56 9.63
C PRO A 43 3.18 21.18 10.95
N LYS A 44 3.00 20.47 12.06
CA LYS A 44 3.50 20.86 13.39
C LYS A 44 4.94 20.40 13.65
N GLY A 45 5.62 19.79 12.66
CA GLY A 45 6.99 19.30 12.79
C GLY A 45 7.13 17.95 13.50
N GLN A 46 6.04 17.27 13.85
CA GLN A 46 6.10 15.93 14.42
C GLN A 46 6.53 14.94 13.34
N GLN A 47 7.55 14.15 13.63
CA GLN A 47 8.10 13.14 12.74
C GLN A 47 7.58 11.75 13.13
N THR A 48 7.09 11.00 12.14
CA THR A 48 6.68 9.60 12.29
C THR A 48 7.58 8.74 11.42
N PRO A 49 8.56 8.03 12.00
CA PRO A 49 9.43 7.13 11.28
C PRO A 49 8.71 5.82 10.97
N ILE A 50 8.95 5.29 9.76
CA ILE A 50 8.42 4.03 9.25
C ILE A 50 9.60 3.24 8.73
N ALA A 51 9.74 1.99 9.16
CA ALA A 51 10.76 1.08 8.68
C ALA A 51 10.14 -0.30 8.44
N VAL A 52 10.36 -0.87 7.25
CA VAL A 52 9.80 -2.16 6.88
C VAL A 52 10.88 -3.04 6.26
N LYS A 53 10.98 -4.28 6.73
CA LYS A 53 11.80 -5.33 6.13
C LYS A 53 11.02 -5.98 4.98
N LEU A 54 11.62 -6.06 3.80
CA LEU A 54 11.01 -6.75 2.68
C LEU A 54 11.43 -8.23 2.70
N GLY A 55 10.45 -9.13 2.75
CA GLY A 55 10.62 -10.59 2.76
C GLY A 55 10.66 -11.23 1.38
N PHE A 56 10.86 -10.45 0.31
CA PHE A 56 10.89 -10.90 -1.07
C PHE A 56 12.08 -10.30 -1.84
N ASP A 57 12.47 -10.94 -2.95
CA ASP A 57 13.57 -10.46 -3.77
C ASP A 57 13.21 -9.15 -4.48
N CYS A 58 13.97 -8.11 -4.21
CA CYS A 58 13.81 -6.78 -4.77
C CYS A 58 15.07 -6.30 -5.47
N THR A 59 14.89 -5.59 -6.56
CA THR A 59 15.94 -4.71 -7.09
C THR A 59 15.93 -3.39 -6.32
N ASN A 60 17.01 -2.60 -6.44
CA ASN A 60 17.08 -1.29 -5.78
C ASN A 60 15.92 -0.38 -6.19
N ASN A 61 15.57 -0.35 -7.49
CA ASN A 61 14.43 0.43 -7.96
C ASN A 61 13.09 -0.04 -7.37
N MET A 62 12.92 -1.36 -7.18
CA MET A 62 11.70 -1.90 -6.56
C MET A 62 11.60 -1.48 -5.09
N THR A 63 12.71 -1.51 -4.33
CA THR A 63 12.72 -1.05 -2.93
C THR A 63 12.40 0.43 -2.80
N GLU A 64 12.87 1.25 -3.72
CA GLU A 64 12.52 2.68 -3.77
C GLU A 64 11.01 2.89 -4.01
N TYR A 65 10.44 2.14 -4.94
CA TYR A 65 8.99 2.18 -5.20
C TYR A 65 8.19 1.74 -3.98
N GLU A 66 8.58 0.65 -3.32
CA GLU A 66 7.94 0.16 -2.09
C GLU A 66 7.99 1.22 -0.98
N ALA A 67 9.15 1.88 -0.80
CA ALA A 67 9.31 2.94 0.19
C ALA A 67 8.37 4.13 -0.08
N CYS A 68 8.30 4.57 -1.34
CA CYS A 68 7.39 5.63 -1.75
C CYS A 68 5.93 5.27 -1.45
N ILE A 69 5.50 4.07 -1.83
CA ILE A 69 4.12 3.61 -1.70
C ILE A 69 3.72 3.48 -0.23
N VAL A 70 4.55 2.82 0.60
CA VAL A 70 4.28 2.69 2.05
C VAL A 70 4.19 4.06 2.70
N GLY A 71 5.06 5.00 2.33
CA GLY A 71 5.00 6.38 2.80
C GLY A 71 3.72 7.09 2.39
N LEU A 72 3.25 6.93 1.14
CA LEU A 72 2.00 7.52 0.65
C LEU A 72 0.77 6.93 1.36
N GLN A 73 0.76 5.63 1.59
CA GLN A 73 -0.32 4.96 2.32
C GLN A 73 -0.40 5.46 3.77
N ALA A 74 0.74 5.52 4.46
CA ALA A 74 0.80 6.08 5.80
C ALA A 74 0.32 7.54 5.84
N ALA A 75 0.70 8.37 4.84
CA ALA A 75 0.23 9.75 4.77
C ALA A 75 -1.30 9.83 4.66
N LEU A 76 -1.92 8.97 3.86
CA LEU A 76 -3.40 8.88 3.75
C LEU A 76 -4.05 8.43 5.06
N GLU A 77 -3.47 7.46 5.76
CA GLU A 77 -3.96 6.98 7.07
C GLU A 77 -3.91 8.08 8.13
N PHE A 78 -2.88 8.95 8.09
CA PHE A 78 -2.77 10.13 8.97
C PHE A 78 -3.63 11.32 8.50
N GLY A 79 -4.37 11.19 7.39
CA GLY A 79 -5.24 12.25 6.87
C GLY A 79 -4.48 13.39 6.18
N ALA A 80 -3.27 13.14 5.70
CA ALA A 80 -2.44 14.11 5.00
C ALA A 80 -2.93 14.33 3.56
N HIS A 81 -3.94 15.18 3.36
CA HIS A 81 -4.49 15.47 2.03
C HIS A 81 -3.62 16.40 1.17
N LYS A 82 -2.67 17.14 1.78
CA LYS A 82 -1.70 17.99 1.10
C LYS A 82 -0.30 17.52 1.47
N LEU A 83 0.47 17.02 0.50
CA LEU A 83 1.73 16.33 0.74
C LEU A 83 2.83 16.80 -0.20
N GLU A 84 4.01 17.03 0.35
CA GLU A 84 5.27 17.21 -0.38
C GLU A 84 6.12 15.97 -0.18
N VAL A 85 6.49 15.29 -1.26
CA VAL A 85 7.22 14.02 -1.25
C VAL A 85 8.64 14.25 -1.72
N PHE A 86 9.62 13.76 -0.97
CA PHE A 86 11.04 13.90 -1.22
C PHE A 86 11.72 12.53 -1.30
N GLY A 87 12.45 12.28 -2.39
CA GLY A 87 13.24 11.07 -2.60
C GLY A 87 14.56 11.35 -3.30
N ASP A 88 15.57 10.53 -3.08
CA ASP A 88 16.90 10.66 -3.69
C ASP A 88 17.08 9.77 -4.93
N SER A 89 16.04 9.10 -5.38
CA SER A 89 15.98 8.40 -6.66
C SER A 89 15.36 9.31 -7.74
N LEU A 90 16.21 9.87 -8.61
CA LEU A 90 15.74 10.67 -9.74
C LEU A 90 14.78 9.88 -10.64
N LEU A 91 15.05 8.59 -10.84
CA LEU A 91 14.19 7.70 -11.63
C LEU A 91 12.76 7.68 -11.09
N ILE A 92 12.60 7.43 -9.79
CA ILE A 92 11.28 7.32 -9.16
C ILE A 92 10.56 8.66 -9.20
N VAL A 93 11.26 9.75 -8.84
CA VAL A 93 10.68 11.10 -8.83
C VAL A 93 10.21 11.48 -10.23
N SER A 94 11.01 11.28 -11.29
CA SER A 94 10.60 11.62 -12.66
C SER A 94 9.49 10.71 -13.19
N GLN A 95 9.47 9.43 -12.79
CA GLN A 95 8.39 8.51 -13.18
C GLN A 95 7.07 8.82 -12.46
N THR A 96 7.12 9.26 -11.21
CA THR A 96 5.92 9.63 -10.44
C THR A 96 5.36 10.98 -10.89
N ASN A 97 6.21 11.91 -11.31
CA ASN A 97 5.80 13.17 -11.93
C ASN A 97 5.23 12.99 -13.36
N GLY A 98 5.36 11.80 -13.95
CA GLY A 98 4.91 11.53 -15.32
C GLY A 98 5.86 12.02 -16.41
N GLU A 99 7.06 12.49 -16.05
CA GLU A 99 8.10 12.93 -16.98
C GLU A 99 8.71 11.75 -17.74
N TRP A 100 8.85 10.61 -17.05
CA TRP A 100 9.38 9.36 -17.61
C TRP A 100 8.39 8.22 -17.45
N GLN A 101 8.35 7.34 -18.44
CA GLN A 101 7.57 6.10 -18.37
C GLN A 101 8.43 4.93 -17.90
N ALA A 102 7.88 4.08 -17.05
CA ALA A 102 8.54 2.84 -16.68
C ALA A 102 8.57 1.89 -17.88
N GLN A 103 9.74 1.53 -18.34
CA GLN A 103 9.96 0.56 -19.44
C GLN A 103 10.18 -0.86 -18.90
N ASP A 104 10.71 -0.99 -17.68
CA ASP A 104 10.90 -2.29 -17.03
C ASP A 104 9.52 -2.87 -16.64
N PRO A 105 9.17 -4.07 -17.18
CA PRO A 105 7.90 -4.73 -16.84
C PRO A 105 7.66 -4.92 -15.34
N LYS A 106 8.74 -5.00 -14.54
CA LYS A 106 8.66 -5.13 -13.08
C LYS A 106 8.26 -3.83 -12.39
N LEU A 107 8.54 -2.67 -13.01
CA LEU A 107 8.27 -1.35 -12.43
C LEU A 107 6.93 -0.77 -12.90
N ILE A 108 6.39 -1.23 -14.03
CA ILE A 108 5.09 -0.76 -14.56
C ILE A 108 3.94 -0.91 -13.53
N PRO A 109 3.79 -2.04 -12.82
CA PRO A 109 2.76 -2.19 -11.80
C PRO A 109 2.89 -1.16 -10.66
N TYR A 110 4.12 -0.87 -10.22
CA TYR A 110 4.40 0.13 -9.20
C TYR A 110 4.00 1.53 -9.65
N GLN A 111 4.41 1.95 -10.85
CA GLN A 111 4.06 3.25 -11.40
C GLN A 111 2.55 3.44 -11.51
N ARG A 112 1.84 2.41 -11.98
CA ARG A 112 0.37 2.42 -12.05
C ARG A 112 -0.26 2.58 -10.67
N TYR A 113 0.26 1.86 -9.69
CA TYR A 113 -0.25 1.92 -8.33
C TYR A 113 -0.02 3.29 -7.67
N ILE A 114 1.17 3.88 -7.83
CA ILE A 114 1.42 5.24 -7.35
C ILE A 114 0.44 6.23 -7.99
N SER A 115 0.19 6.12 -9.30
CA SER A 115 -0.78 6.99 -9.98
C SER A 115 -2.18 6.93 -9.37
N GLN A 116 -2.62 5.74 -8.93
CA GLN A 116 -3.88 5.58 -8.20
C GLN A 116 -3.85 6.21 -6.80
N LEU A 117 -2.74 6.08 -6.08
CA LEU A 117 -2.59 6.71 -4.76
C LEU A 117 -2.56 8.24 -4.87
N VAL A 118 -1.83 8.77 -5.84
CA VAL A 118 -1.71 10.21 -6.11
C VAL A 118 -3.09 10.85 -6.31
N SER A 119 -4.01 10.19 -6.98
CA SER A 119 -5.37 10.70 -7.21
C SER A 119 -6.19 10.90 -5.92
N LYS A 120 -5.78 10.30 -4.80
CA LYS A 120 -6.46 10.43 -3.49
C LYS A 120 -6.04 11.68 -2.72
N PHE A 121 -4.96 12.36 -3.14
CA PHE A 121 -4.51 13.60 -2.51
C PHE A 121 -5.13 14.83 -3.18
N LYS A 122 -5.45 15.85 -2.39
CA LYS A 122 -5.90 17.15 -2.91
C LYS A 122 -4.76 17.95 -3.54
N TYR A 123 -3.55 17.76 -3.01
CA TYR A 123 -2.32 18.36 -3.50
C TYR A 123 -1.16 17.42 -3.18
N ILE A 124 -0.35 17.10 -4.16
CA ILE A 124 0.87 16.32 -4.00
C ILE A 124 1.94 16.77 -4.98
N THR A 125 3.17 16.85 -4.51
CA THR A 125 4.35 17.14 -5.36
C THR A 125 5.45 16.16 -5.03
N PHE A 126 6.21 15.75 -6.04
CA PHE A 126 7.41 14.93 -5.88
C PHE A 126 8.64 15.75 -6.25
N THR A 127 9.60 15.77 -5.36
CA THR A 127 10.82 16.57 -5.49
C THR A 127 12.03 15.69 -5.25
N TYR A 128 12.98 15.74 -6.18
CA TYR A 128 14.27 15.11 -5.97
C TYR A 128 15.01 15.85 -4.85
N THR A 129 15.58 15.09 -3.91
CA THR A 129 16.42 15.62 -2.84
C THR A 129 17.74 14.85 -2.81
N PRO A 130 18.89 15.56 -2.67
CA PRO A 130 20.17 14.88 -2.52
C PRO A 130 20.18 13.95 -1.30
N ARG A 131 20.90 12.83 -1.40
CA ARG A 131 21.01 11.82 -0.33
C ARG A 131 21.41 12.38 1.03
N ALA A 132 22.23 13.46 1.04
CA ALA A 132 22.62 14.18 2.25
C ALA A 132 21.43 14.78 3.02
N HIS A 133 20.33 15.09 2.33
CA HIS A 133 19.09 15.60 2.94
C HIS A 133 18.06 14.52 3.18
N ASN A 134 18.27 13.31 2.62
CA ASN A 134 17.41 12.13 2.82
C ASN A 134 17.98 11.12 3.84
N HIS A 135 18.97 11.55 4.62
CA HIS A 135 19.78 10.68 5.50
C HIS A 135 18.96 9.90 6.51
N PHE A 136 17.84 10.43 7.00
CA PHE A 136 17.02 9.76 8.01
C PHE A 136 16.23 8.60 7.39
N ALA A 137 15.56 8.80 6.25
CA ALA A 137 14.90 7.73 5.52
C ALA A 137 15.91 6.65 5.08
N ASN A 138 17.10 7.07 4.59
CA ASN A 138 18.17 6.16 4.23
C ASN A 138 18.66 5.30 5.41
N ALA A 139 18.84 5.90 6.58
CA ALA A 139 19.24 5.17 7.80
C ALA A 139 18.18 4.13 8.20
N LEU A 140 16.90 4.47 8.12
CA LEU A 140 15.79 3.54 8.41
C LEU A 140 15.76 2.38 7.41
N ALA A 141 15.87 2.66 6.10
CA ALA A 141 15.90 1.64 5.05
C ALA A 141 17.08 0.68 5.23
N THR A 142 18.27 1.24 5.49
CA THR A 142 19.48 0.45 5.74
C THR A 142 19.32 -0.42 6.98
N LEU A 143 18.83 0.13 8.08
CA LEU A 143 18.58 -0.61 9.31
C LEU A 143 17.60 -1.76 9.06
N ALA A 144 16.47 -1.49 8.41
CA ALA A 144 15.47 -2.50 8.06
C ALA A 144 16.05 -3.61 7.18
N SER A 145 16.96 -3.28 6.24
CA SER A 145 17.58 -4.27 5.36
C SER A 145 18.53 -5.23 6.09
N LEU A 146 19.21 -4.77 7.16
CA LEU A 146 20.21 -5.51 7.90
C LEU A 146 19.62 -6.40 9.01
N ILE A 147 18.46 -6.05 9.54
CA ILE A 147 17.87 -6.78 10.65
C ILE A 147 17.37 -8.15 10.19
N LYS A 148 17.76 -9.19 10.94
CA LYS A 148 17.16 -10.52 10.86
C LYS A 148 16.12 -10.60 11.96
N LEU A 149 14.85 -10.47 11.58
CA LEU A 149 13.75 -10.68 12.53
C LEU A 149 13.51 -12.18 12.66
N THR A 150 13.63 -12.69 13.90
CA THR A 150 13.14 -14.00 14.28
C THR A 150 11.73 -13.84 14.83
N GLU A 151 10.87 -14.85 14.63
CA GLU A 151 9.51 -14.84 15.19
C GLU A 151 9.57 -14.59 16.71
N GLY A 152 8.96 -13.46 17.15
CA GLY A 152 8.93 -13.08 18.57
C GLY A 152 9.82 -11.92 18.98
N ASP A 153 10.70 -11.41 18.12
CA ASP A 153 11.55 -10.26 18.43
C ASP A 153 10.77 -8.94 18.31
N ASP A 154 10.47 -8.33 19.46
CA ASP A 154 9.86 -6.98 19.54
C ASP A 154 10.96 -5.96 19.82
N MET A 155 11.45 -5.30 18.78
CA MET A 155 12.47 -4.24 18.91
C MET A 155 11.82 -2.90 19.24
N ARG A 156 11.71 -2.58 20.53
CA ARG A 156 11.34 -1.24 21.00
C ARG A 156 12.61 -0.39 21.19
N PRO A 157 12.65 0.86 20.77
CA PRO A 157 11.54 1.82 20.50
C PRO A 157 11.14 1.98 19.03
N LEU A 158 11.76 1.32 18.07
CA LEU A 158 11.41 1.40 16.64
C LEU A 158 10.68 0.12 16.22
N ARG A 159 9.44 0.26 15.79
CA ARG A 159 8.68 -0.85 15.23
C ARG A 159 9.12 -1.06 13.78
N ILE A 160 9.74 -2.21 13.49
CA ILE A 160 10.07 -2.65 12.14
C ILE A 160 9.09 -3.74 11.77
N GLU A 161 8.32 -3.51 10.71
CA GLU A 161 7.37 -4.49 10.18
C GLU A 161 8.04 -5.30 9.08
N THR A 162 7.56 -6.54 8.86
CA THR A 162 7.97 -7.36 7.73
C THR A 162 6.87 -7.36 6.68
N GLN A 163 7.24 -7.11 5.44
CA GLN A 163 6.35 -7.18 4.29
C GLN A 163 6.82 -8.31 3.37
N ASP A 164 6.01 -9.35 3.21
CA ASP A 164 6.36 -10.56 2.49
C ASP A 164 6.01 -10.52 1.00
N ILE A 165 5.20 -9.54 0.58
CA ILE A 165 4.74 -9.36 -0.80
C ILE A 165 4.85 -7.89 -1.22
N PRO A 166 5.11 -7.60 -2.50
CA PRO A 166 5.08 -6.23 -3.02
C PRO A 166 3.74 -5.54 -2.78
N VAL A 167 3.76 -4.25 -2.44
CA VAL A 167 2.54 -3.47 -2.12
C VAL A 167 1.55 -3.46 -3.29
N TYR A 168 2.03 -3.41 -4.53
CA TYR A 168 1.14 -3.46 -5.70
C TYR A 168 0.43 -4.81 -5.86
N CYS A 169 0.94 -5.90 -5.26
CA CYS A 169 0.24 -7.18 -5.28
C CYS A 169 -1.08 -7.15 -4.50
N VAL A 170 -1.18 -6.27 -3.51
CA VAL A 170 -2.45 -6.03 -2.80
C VAL A 170 -3.47 -5.37 -3.73
N CYS A 171 -3.02 -4.61 -4.73
CA CYS A 171 -3.89 -3.95 -5.70
C CYS A 171 -4.07 -4.72 -7.02
N VAL A 172 -3.19 -5.65 -7.35
CA VAL A 172 -3.47 -6.60 -8.45
C VAL A 172 -4.76 -7.36 -8.16
N GLU A 173 -5.07 -7.55 -6.90
CA GLU A 173 -6.32 -8.12 -6.45
C GLU A 173 -7.54 -7.24 -6.86
N GLU A 174 -7.47 -5.91 -6.75
CA GLU A 174 -8.52 -5.01 -7.27
C GLU A 174 -8.55 -4.97 -8.81
N CYS A 175 -7.38 -5.05 -9.47
CA CYS A 175 -7.31 -5.11 -10.93
C CYS A 175 -7.76 -6.46 -11.50
N MET A 176 -7.60 -7.55 -10.77
CA MET A 176 -8.07 -8.89 -11.19
C MET A 176 -9.59 -9.03 -11.08
N ASN A 177 -10.26 -8.31 -10.18
CA ASN A 177 -11.72 -8.24 -10.16
C ASN A 177 -12.28 -7.63 -11.47
N VAL A 178 -11.58 -6.68 -12.09
CA VAL A 178 -11.98 -6.11 -13.39
C VAL A 178 -11.77 -7.11 -14.55
N LYS A 179 -10.76 -8.01 -14.46
CA LYS A 179 -10.57 -9.08 -15.45
C LYS A 179 -11.51 -10.26 -15.26
N ALA A 180 -11.93 -10.53 -14.02
CA ALA A 180 -12.85 -11.63 -13.73
C ALA A 180 -14.26 -11.41 -14.32
N GLU A 181 -14.66 -10.17 -14.56
CA GLU A 181 -15.93 -9.85 -15.23
C GLU A 181 -15.89 -10.16 -16.74
N ILE A 182 -14.70 -10.23 -17.37
CA ILE A 182 -14.59 -10.52 -18.81
C ILE A 182 -14.80 -12.03 -19.09
N ASP A 183 -14.37 -12.91 -18.17
CA ASP A 183 -14.44 -14.38 -18.35
C ASP A 183 -15.53 -15.06 -17.48
N ASN A 184 -16.32 -14.31 -16.75
CA ASN A 184 -17.35 -14.81 -15.82
C ASN A 184 -16.81 -15.81 -14.78
N ARG A 185 -15.51 -15.72 -14.43
CA ARG A 185 -14.85 -16.56 -13.43
C ARG A 185 -14.39 -15.70 -12.26
N PRO A 186 -14.62 -16.12 -11.00
CA PRO A 186 -14.14 -15.36 -9.86
C PRO A 186 -12.60 -15.33 -9.86
N TRP A 187 -12.02 -14.21 -9.47
CA TRP A 187 -10.56 -13.97 -9.44
C TRP A 187 -9.76 -15.05 -8.71
N TYR A 188 -10.36 -15.67 -7.70
CA TYR A 188 -9.75 -16.75 -6.92
C TYR A 188 -9.85 -18.13 -7.57
N TYR A 189 -10.43 -18.23 -8.77
CA TYR A 189 -10.67 -19.51 -9.44
C TYR A 189 -9.37 -20.30 -9.63
N ASP A 190 -8.33 -19.67 -10.13
CA ASP A 190 -7.03 -20.30 -10.37
C ASP A 190 -6.29 -20.64 -9.08
N ILE A 191 -6.42 -19.80 -8.05
CA ILE A 191 -5.89 -20.06 -6.71
C ILE A 191 -6.59 -21.26 -6.09
N LYS A 192 -7.92 -21.29 -6.16
CA LYS A 192 -8.74 -22.40 -5.66
C LYS A 192 -8.40 -23.71 -6.36
N ARG A 193 -8.28 -23.67 -7.69
CA ARG A 193 -7.86 -24.83 -8.50
C ARG A 193 -6.48 -25.32 -8.11
N PHE A 194 -5.52 -24.43 -7.94
CA PHE A 194 -4.18 -24.79 -7.50
C PHE A 194 -4.16 -25.36 -6.07
N VAL A 195 -4.95 -24.84 -5.14
CA VAL A 195 -5.08 -25.40 -3.79
C VAL A 195 -5.68 -26.80 -3.85
N GLN A 196 -6.65 -27.06 -4.76
CA GLN A 196 -7.33 -28.36 -4.91
C GLN A 196 -6.46 -29.41 -5.58
N SER A 197 -5.88 -29.10 -6.74
CA SER A 197 -5.26 -30.08 -7.64
C SER A 197 -3.76 -29.85 -7.87
N ARG A 198 -3.19 -28.75 -7.35
CA ARG A 198 -1.80 -28.31 -7.64
C ARG A 198 -1.54 -28.06 -9.11
N GLU A 199 -2.58 -27.81 -9.90
CA GLU A 199 -2.48 -27.51 -11.32
C GLU A 199 -2.50 -26.00 -11.57
N TYR A 200 -1.57 -25.54 -12.41
CA TYR A 200 -1.57 -24.16 -12.91
C TYR A 200 -2.46 -24.04 -14.16
N PRO A 201 -2.95 -22.83 -14.47
CA PRO A 201 -3.59 -22.57 -15.76
C PRO A 201 -2.64 -22.92 -16.92
N GLN A 202 -3.18 -23.50 -18.00
CA GLN A 202 -2.37 -24.02 -19.12
C GLN A 202 -1.51 -22.95 -19.82
N GLN A 203 -1.92 -21.68 -19.76
CA GLN A 203 -1.20 -20.55 -20.38
C GLN A 203 -0.50 -19.64 -19.34
N ALA A 204 -0.39 -20.08 -18.08
CA ALA A 204 0.21 -19.28 -17.04
C ALA A 204 1.72 -19.09 -17.27
N THR A 205 2.15 -17.86 -17.28
CA THR A 205 3.57 -17.48 -17.28
C THR A 205 4.24 -17.91 -15.97
N GLU A 206 5.57 -18.00 -15.96
CA GLU A 206 6.33 -18.34 -14.74
C GLU A 206 6.07 -17.37 -13.57
N ASN A 207 5.80 -16.10 -13.87
CA ASN A 207 5.44 -15.10 -12.87
C ASN A 207 4.04 -15.34 -12.29
N GLU A 208 3.07 -15.70 -13.13
CA GLU A 208 1.72 -16.05 -12.69
C GLU A 208 1.72 -17.34 -11.86
N LYS A 209 2.52 -18.34 -12.22
CA LYS A 209 2.69 -19.56 -11.43
C LYS A 209 3.24 -19.28 -10.04
N LYS A 210 4.29 -18.44 -9.96
CA LYS A 210 4.86 -17.98 -8.67
C LYS A 210 3.83 -17.21 -7.85
N TYR A 211 3.03 -16.36 -8.49
CA TYR A 211 1.96 -15.61 -7.84
C TYR A 211 0.88 -16.56 -7.27
N ILE A 212 0.33 -17.44 -8.11
CA ILE A 212 -0.69 -18.42 -7.68
C ILE A 212 -0.17 -19.29 -6.54
N SER A 213 1.05 -19.79 -6.63
CA SER A 213 1.67 -20.60 -5.57
C SER A 213 1.79 -19.84 -4.25
N ARG A 214 2.22 -18.58 -4.28
CA ARG A 214 2.38 -17.73 -3.11
C ARG A 214 1.03 -17.39 -2.48
N MET A 215 0.06 -16.99 -3.29
CA MET A 215 -1.29 -16.71 -2.82
C MET A 215 -1.97 -17.94 -2.21
N ALA A 216 -1.74 -19.11 -2.80
CA ALA A 216 -2.31 -20.38 -2.31
C ALA A 216 -1.84 -20.72 -0.87
N PHE A 217 -0.67 -20.23 -0.45
CA PHE A 217 -0.17 -20.39 0.92
C PHE A 217 -1.04 -19.70 1.98
N GLN A 218 -1.71 -18.61 1.60
CA GLN A 218 -2.59 -17.85 2.50
C GLN A 218 -3.98 -18.48 2.62
N PHE A 219 -4.31 -19.44 1.75
CA PHE A 219 -5.63 -20.04 1.71
C PHE A 219 -5.59 -21.51 2.08
N PHE A 220 -6.62 -21.94 2.76
CA PHE A 220 -6.88 -23.34 3.11
C PHE A 220 -8.25 -23.74 2.58
N LEU A 221 -8.35 -24.93 2.00
CA LEU A 221 -9.59 -25.48 1.49
C LEU A 221 -10.07 -26.62 2.38
N ASN A 222 -11.30 -26.51 2.90
CA ASN A 222 -11.98 -27.60 3.59
C ASN A 222 -13.26 -27.95 2.82
N GLY A 223 -13.22 -29.08 2.11
CA GLY A 223 -14.26 -29.44 1.15
C GLY A 223 -14.35 -28.45 0.01
N LYS A 224 -15.47 -27.74 -0.10
CA LYS A 224 -15.70 -26.69 -1.12
C LYS A 224 -15.48 -25.27 -0.59
N ILE A 225 -15.27 -25.11 0.72
CA ILE A 225 -15.17 -23.82 1.39
C ILE A 225 -13.70 -23.43 1.50
N MET A 226 -13.39 -22.21 1.04
CA MET A 226 -12.07 -21.61 1.13
C MET A 226 -11.96 -20.75 2.37
N TYR A 227 -10.84 -20.83 3.07
CA TYR A 227 -10.52 -20.05 4.25
C TYR A 227 -9.23 -19.28 4.02
N LYS A 228 -9.16 -18.04 4.46
CA LYS A 228 -7.92 -17.25 4.55
C LYS A 228 -7.30 -17.49 5.91
N ARG A 229 -5.99 -17.76 5.94
CA ARG A 229 -5.21 -17.84 7.17
C ARG A 229 -4.69 -16.46 7.53
N THR A 230 -4.96 -16.01 8.73
CA THR A 230 -4.39 -14.77 9.30
C THR A 230 -3.04 -15.04 9.96
N HIS A 231 -2.29 -13.99 10.33
CA HIS A 231 -0.98 -14.12 10.98
C HIS A 231 -1.04 -14.83 12.34
N ASP A 232 -2.15 -14.74 13.05
CA ASP A 232 -2.43 -15.43 14.32
C ASP A 232 -2.98 -16.86 14.13
N ALA A 233 -2.86 -17.41 12.92
CA ALA A 233 -3.37 -18.71 12.51
C ALA A 233 -4.91 -18.87 12.57
N THR A 234 -5.66 -17.78 12.76
CA THR A 234 -7.13 -17.82 12.67
C THR A 234 -7.53 -18.04 11.22
N LEU A 235 -8.55 -18.86 11.00
CA LEU A 235 -9.12 -19.14 9.69
C LEU A 235 -10.37 -18.29 9.48
N LEU A 236 -10.35 -17.40 8.49
CA LEU A 236 -11.49 -16.60 8.08
C LEU A 236 -12.13 -17.27 6.86
N ARG A 237 -13.45 -17.52 6.92
CA ARG A 237 -14.18 -18.08 5.79
C ARG A 237 -14.23 -17.09 4.65
N TYR A 238 -13.76 -17.52 3.49
CA TYR A 238 -13.88 -16.72 2.28
C TYR A 238 -15.31 -16.79 1.73
N VAL A 239 -15.88 -15.63 1.43
CA VAL A 239 -17.25 -15.49 0.90
C VAL A 239 -17.21 -14.82 -0.46
N ASP A 240 -18.20 -15.12 -1.31
CA ASP A 240 -18.37 -14.48 -2.62
C ASP A 240 -19.05 -13.11 -2.50
N ALA A 241 -19.25 -12.44 -3.63
CA ALA A 241 -19.81 -11.09 -3.66
C ALA A 241 -21.28 -11.03 -3.19
N GLU A 242 -22.08 -12.07 -3.45
CA GLU A 242 -23.48 -12.10 -3.01
C GLU A 242 -23.58 -12.30 -1.49
N GLU A 243 -22.82 -13.25 -0.97
CA GLU A 243 -22.75 -13.52 0.47
C GLU A 243 -22.13 -12.33 1.22
N ALA A 244 -21.12 -11.65 0.63
CA ALA A 244 -20.51 -10.45 1.18
C ALA A 244 -21.52 -9.30 1.35
N ASN A 245 -22.31 -9.02 0.31
CA ASN A 245 -23.35 -8.00 0.37
C ASN A 245 -24.42 -8.31 1.45
N HIS A 246 -24.81 -9.57 1.56
CA HIS A 246 -25.76 -10.00 2.60
C HIS A 246 -25.19 -9.80 4.01
N LEU A 247 -23.93 -10.18 4.23
CA LEU A 247 -23.23 -9.98 5.50
C LEU A 247 -23.09 -8.50 5.89
N ILE A 248 -22.79 -7.63 4.93
CA ILE A 248 -22.73 -6.18 5.16
C ILE A 248 -24.10 -5.68 5.66
N GLN A 249 -25.19 -6.03 4.97
CA GLN A 249 -26.54 -5.62 5.32
C GLN A 249 -26.97 -6.15 6.70
N GLU A 250 -26.73 -7.43 6.98
CA GLU A 250 -27.05 -8.04 8.28
C GLU A 250 -26.29 -7.40 9.44
N MET A 251 -24.97 -7.21 9.25
CA MET A 251 -24.12 -6.63 10.29
C MET A 251 -24.43 -5.16 10.54
N GLN A 252 -24.87 -4.42 9.51
CA GLN A 252 -25.29 -3.04 9.64
C GLN A 252 -26.66 -2.93 10.31
N ALA A 253 -27.62 -3.78 9.94
CA ALA A 253 -28.95 -3.82 10.56
C ALA A 253 -28.89 -4.18 12.06
N GLY A 254 -27.92 -5.02 12.47
CA GLY A 254 -27.67 -5.37 13.87
C GLY A 254 -26.93 -4.29 14.68
N LEU A 255 -26.49 -3.20 14.06
CA LEU A 255 -25.89 -2.04 14.72
C LEU A 255 -27.00 -1.03 15.06
N MET A 256 -27.76 -1.28 16.09
CA MET A 256 -28.68 -0.31 16.67
C MET A 256 -27.87 0.88 17.23
N GLY A 257 -27.88 1.98 16.49
CA GLY A 257 -27.37 3.28 16.92
C GLY A 257 -26.07 3.72 16.24
N ALA A 258 -26.21 4.80 15.49
CA ALA A 258 -25.28 5.86 15.10
C ALA A 258 -23.79 5.51 14.85
N HIS A 259 -23.37 5.72 13.61
CA HIS A 259 -21.97 5.99 13.21
C HIS A 259 -20.98 4.83 13.20
N ALA A 260 -21.37 3.65 12.72
CA ALA A 260 -20.39 2.66 12.30
C ALA A 260 -19.78 3.13 10.96
N ASN A 261 -18.54 3.60 10.97
CA ASN A 261 -17.81 3.85 9.75
C ASN A 261 -17.41 2.52 9.05
N GLY A 262 -17.18 2.56 7.74
CA GLY A 262 -16.85 1.38 6.95
C GLY A 262 -15.72 0.51 7.53
N PRO A 263 -14.56 1.06 7.98
CA PRO A 263 -13.50 0.30 8.62
C PRO A 263 -13.90 -0.43 9.90
N PHE A 264 -14.80 0.14 10.70
CA PHE A 264 -15.34 -0.52 11.90
C PHE A 264 -16.22 -1.71 11.54
N LEU A 265 -17.06 -1.55 10.51
CA LEU A 265 -17.92 -2.61 9.98
C LEU A 265 -17.09 -3.77 9.45
N ALA A 266 -16.03 -3.50 8.66
CA ALA A 266 -15.10 -4.49 8.17
C ALA A 266 -14.41 -5.28 9.30
N LYS A 267 -13.91 -4.60 10.33
CA LYS A 267 -13.33 -5.26 11.51
C LYS A 267 -14.33 -6.14 12.25
N LYS A 268 -15.59 -5.75 12.32
CA LYS A 268 -16.66 -6.53 12.97
C LYS A 268 -16.93 -7.82 12.17
N ILE A 269 -17.00 -7.74 10.85
CA ILE A 269 -17.18 -8.88 9.96
C ILE A 269 -15.99 -9.84 10.06
N MET A 270 -14.75 -9.34 10.08
CA MET A 270 -13.56 -10.17 10.31
C MET A 270 -13.61 -10.90 11.66
N ARG A 271 -14.02 -10.22 12.73
CA ARG A 271 -14.18 -10.87 14.05
C ARG A 271 -15.27 -11.94 14.05
N ALA A 272 -16.27 -11.82 13.18
CA ALA A 272 -17.28 -12.85 12.97
C ALA A 272 -16.76 -14.04 12.14
N GLY A 273 -15.51 -14.00 11.67
CA GLY A 273 -14.86 -15.10 10.97
C GLY A 273 -15.02 -15.10 9.46
N TYR A 274 -15.41 -13.98 8.85
CA TYR A 274 -15.62 -13.86 7.40
C TYR A 274 -14.58 -12.95 6.77
N TYR A 275 -14.27 -13.22 5.50
CA TYR A 275 -13.33 -12.44 4.72
C TYR A 275 -13.66 -12.48 3.23
N TRP A 276 -13.52 -11.38 2.55
CA TRP A 276 -13.38 -11.27 1.10
C TRP A 276 -12.43 -10.13 0.76
N LEU A 277 -11.96 -10.11 -0.47
CA LEU A 277 -10.82 -9.29 -0.84
C LEU A 277 -11.06 -7.78 -0.73
N THR A 278 -12.20 -7.31 -1.21
CA THR A 278 -12.59 -5.88 -1.27
C THR A 278 -13.37 -5.42 -0.04
N MET A 279 -13.30 -6.19 1.05
CA MET A 279 -14.16 -6.02 2.23
C MET A 279 -14.14 -4.60 2.81
N GLU A 280 -12.96 -3.99 2.96
CA GLU A 280 -12.87 -2.63 3.50
C GLU A 280 -13.48 -1.61 2.55
N SER A 281 -13.18 -1.71 1.25
CA SER A 281 -13.74 -0.83 0.23
C SER A 281 -15.24 -0.97 0.11
N ASP A 282 -15.77 -2.20 0.18
CA ASP A 282 -17.20 -2.46 0.07
C ASP A 282 -17.95 -1.97 1.31
N CYS A 283 -17.39 -2.17 2.50
CA CYS A 283 -17.94 -1.61 3.73
C CYS A 283 -17.95 -0.08 3.74
N ILE A 284 -16.92 0.57 3.17
CA ILE A 284 -16.85 2.03 3.06
C ILE A 284 -17.88 2.57 2.06
N LYS A 285 -18.09 1.87 0.94
CA LYS A 285 -19.07 2.28 -0.08
C LYS A 285 -20.52 2.11 0.40
N HIS A 286 -20.73 1.18 1.32
CA HIS A 286 -22.07 0.83 1.80
C HIS A 286 -22.56 1.75 2.94
N VAL A 287 -21.64 2.37 3.68
CA VAL A 287 -21.92 3.30 4.80
C VAL A 287 -21.98 4.74 4.30
#